data_55666a096f056c7e725cdd3788bd7f44
#
_entry.id   55666a096f056c7e725cdd3788bd7f44
#
_cell.length_a   1.000
_cell.length_b   1.000
_cell.length_c   1.000
_cell.angle_alpha   90.00
_cell.angle_beta   90.00
_cell.angle_gamma   90.00
#
_symmetry.space_group_name_H-M   'P 1'
#
loop_
_entity.id
_entity.type
_entity.pdbx_description
1 polymer ?
#
loop_
_entity_poly.entity_id
_entity_poly.type
_entity_poly.pdbx_seq_one_letter_code
_entity_poly.pdbx_strand_id
1 'polypeptide(L)'
;MENYSIHLPSYSIGDKVYNKIPEICGTYGKKIIAIGGHKAINAAREKIEKAIEGSDLEILDFLWYGGEATYENVEALMENQLVKEAHIIFAIGGGKSTDTGKCLGVKIDKPVFSFPTIASNCSACTSVSIMYYPDGRFKEPFFYPAPPVHAIIDTEITVNSPSRYI
;
A
#
# COMPACT_ATOMS: atom_id res chain seq x y z
N MET A 1 32.73 0.04 16.14
CA MET A 1 31.46 0.77 15.91
C MET A 1 30.81 0.08 14.73
N GLU A 2 29.65 -0.55 14.91
CA GLU A 2 28.94 -1.19 13.79
C GLU A 2 28.35 -0.10 12.90
N ASN A 3 28.60 -0.20 11.60
CA ASN A 3 27.97 0.67 10.61
C ASN A 3 26.55 0.18 10.37
N TYR A 4 25.58 1.08 10.47
CA TYR A 4 24.24 0.72 10.08
C TYR A 4 23.60 1.80 9.21
N SER A 5 22.74 1.39 8.28
CA SER A 5 22.07 2.27 7.33
C SER A 5 20.57 2.22 7.52
N ILE A 6 19.93 3.37 7.43
CA ILE A 6 18.47 3.49 7.44
C ILE A 6 18.03 3.87 6.04
N HIS A 7 17.11 3.09 5.48
CA HIS A 7 16.46 3.40 4.22
C HIS A 7 15.07 4.00 4.51
N LEU A 8 14.84 5.20 4.01
CA LEU A 8 13.53 5.86 4.06
C LEU A 8 12.89 5.79 2.67
N PRO A 9 11.57 5.64 2.55
CA PRO A 9 10.88 5.70 1.27
C PRO A 9 10.94 7.14 0.72
N SER A 10 10.88 7.26 -0.59
CA SER A 10 10.46 8.53 -1.19
C SER A 10 9.01 8.81 -0.80
N TYR A 11 8.63 10.08 -0.78
CA TYR A 11 7.24 10.43 -0.54
C TYR A 11 6.80 11.65 -1.35
N SER A 12 5.53 11.71 -1.66
CA SER A 12 4.85 12.87 -2.21
C SER A 12 3.59 13.15 -1.38
N ILE A 13 3.42 14.40 -0.98
CA ILE A 13 2.28 14.83 -0.16
C ILE A 13 1.67 16.11 -0.73
N GLY A 14 0.36 16.19 -0.73
CA GLY A 14 -0.34 17.40 -1.13
C GLY A 14 -1.72 17.14 -1.72
N ASP A 15 -2.37 18.23 -2.11
CA ASP A 15 -3.59 18.20 -2.90
C ASP A 15 -3.31 17.69 -4.32
N LYS A 16 -4.19 16.85 -4.86
CA LYS A 16 -4.07 16.26 -6.21
C LYS A 16 -2.75 15.51 -6.47
N VAL A 17 -2.07 15.08 -5.41
CA VAL A 17 -0.77 14.39 -5.48
C VAL A 17 -0.83 13.11 -6.31
N TYR A 18 -2.01 12.47 -6.42
CA TYR A 18 -2.20 11.27 -7.23
C TYR A 18 -1.94 11.51 -8.72
N ASN A 19 -2.02 12.75 -9.23
CA ASN A 19 -1.63 13.09 -10.60
C ASN A 19 -0.16 12.77 -10.92
N LYS A 20 0.67 12.54 -9.90
CA LYS A 20 2.06 12.10 -10.05
C LYS A 20 2.22 10.57 -10.19
N ILE A 21 1.15 9.79 -10.06
CA ILE A 21 1.21 8.33 -10.14
C ILE A 21 1.89 7.85 -11.43
N PRO A 22 1.55 8.35 -12.63
CA PRO A 22 2.19 7.88 -13.87
C PRO A 22 3.70 8.13 -13.89
N GLU A 23 4.15 9.30 -13.43
CA GLU A 23 5.56 9.66 -13.35
C GLU A 23 6.31 8.76 -12.35
N ILE A 24 5.73 8.56 -11.15
CA ILE A 24 6.38 7.84 -10.05
C ILE A 24 6.38 6.33 -10.29
N CYS A 25 5.27 5.78 -10.77
CA CYS A 25 5.06 4.33 -10.85
C CYS A 25 5.43 3.72 -12.21
N GLY A 26 5.37 4.50 -13.29
CA GLY A 26 5.49 4.00 -14.66
C GLY A 26 6.81 3.30 -14.99
N THR A 27 7.89 3.57 -14.27
CA THR A 27 9.19 2.91 -14.43
C THR A 27 9.23 1.51 -13.82
N TYR A 28 8.28 1.15 -12.97
CA TYR A 28 8.22 -0.13 -12.25
C TYR A 28 7.34 -1.16 -12.96
N GLY A 29 6.52 -0.75 -13.91
CA GLY A 29 5.64 -1.62 -14.67
C GLY A 29 4.35 -0.93 -15.07
N LYS A 30 3.46 -1.68 -15.72
CA LYS A 30 2.20 -1.12 -16.26
C LYS A 30 0.96 -1.63 -15.53
N LYS A 31 0.98 -2.88 -15.05
CA LYS A 31 -0.16 -3.55 -14.42
C LYS A 31 -0.12 -3.39 -12.92
N ILE A 32 -1.16 -2.83 -12.35
CA ILE A 32 -1.26 -2.50 -10.93
C ILE A 32 -2.37 -3.31 -10.30
N ILE A 33 -2.10 -3.91 -9.15
CA ILE A 33 -3.12 -4.42 -8.25
C ILE A 33 -3.22 -3.51 -7.02
N ALA A 34 -4.41 -3.03 -6.71
CA ALA A 34 -4.66 -2.19 -5.56
C ALA A 34 -5.27 -3.02 -4.42
N ILE A 35 -4.72 -2.91 -3.22
CA ILE A 35 -5.13 -3.70 -2.05
C ILE A 35 -5.47 -2.75 -0.91
N GLY A 36 -6.64 -2.91 -0.30
CA GLY A 36 -7.04 -2.02 0.78
C GLY A 36 -8.30 -2.42 1.51
N GLY A 37 -8.67 -1.63 2.50
CA GLY A 37 -9.99 -1.72 3.14
C GLY A 37 -11.08 -1.07 2.28
N HIS A 38 -12.30 -1.56 2.33
CA HIS A 38 -13.41 -1.05 1.49
C HIS A 38 -13.58 0.47 1.55
N LYS A 39 -13.54 1.06 2.75
CA LYS A 39 -13.67 2.53 2.92
C LYS A 39 -12.48 3.29 2.33
N ALA A 40 -11.27 2.77 2.51
CA ALA A 40 -10.05 3.37 1.99
C ALA A 40 -10.01 3.30 0.45
N ILE A 41 -10.37 2.14 -0.11
CA ILE A 41 -10.51 1.96 -1.56
C ILE A 41 -11.54 2.95 -2.11
N ASN A 42 -12.72 3.04 -1.51
CA ASN A 42 -13.78 3.95 -1.98
C ASN A 42 -13.33 5.42 -1.95
N ALA A 43 -12.52 5.83 -0.97
CA ALA A 43 -12.01 7.19 -0.88
C ALA A 43 -10.94 7.52 -1.94
N ALA A 44 -10.19 6.51 -2.39
CA ALA A 44 -9.02 6.70 -3.27
C ALA A 44 -9.29 6.31 -4.73
N ARG A 45 -10.20 5.36 -4.98
CA ARG A 45 -10.41 4.71 -6.29
C ARG A 45 -10.57 5.69 -7.44
N GLU A 46 -11.59 6.56 -7.38
CA GLU A 46 -11.88 7.49 -8.47
C GLU A 46 -10.70 8.42 -8.78
N LYS A 47 -10.01 8.89 -7.73
CA LYS A 47 -8.83 9.74 -7.87
C LYS A 47 -7.66 9.00 -8.52
N ILE A 48 -7.44 7.73 -8.17
CA ILE A 48 -6.39 6.90 -8.75
C ILE A 48 -6.71 6.60 -10.21
N GLU A 49 -7.92 6.13 -10.51
CA GLU A 49 -8.37 5.82 -11.88
C GLU A 49 -8.23 7.05 -12.79
N LYS A 50 -8.68 8.22 -12.33
CA LYS A 50 -8.53 9.47 -13.06
C LYS A 50 -7.06 9.89 -13.25
N ALA A 51 -6.21 9.64 -12.26
CA ALA A 51 -4.80 10.04 -12.30
C ALA A 51 -4.00 9.25 -13.33
N ILE A 52 -4.39 8.01 -13.62
CA ILE A 52 -3.72 7.16 -14.63
C ILE A 52 -4.36 7.23 -16.03
N GLU A 53 -5.49 7.94 -16.15
CA GLU A 53 -6.19 8.09 -17.41
C GLU A 53 -5.28 8.71 -18.47
N GLY A 54 -5.20 8.08 -19.64
CA GLY A 54 -4.32 8.50 -20.74
C GLY A 54 -2.83 8.13 -20.56
N SER A 55 -2.47 7.43 -19.48
CA SER A 55 -1.14 6.84 -19.27
C SER A 55 -1.10 5.38 -19.74
N ASP A 56 0.09 4.77 -19.68
CA ASP A 56 0.29 3.34 -19.96
C ASP A 56 -0.02 2.43 -18.76
N LEU A 57 -0.46 3.00 -17.62
CA LEU A 57 -0.78 2.26 -16.41
C LEU A 57 -2.20 1.70 -16.47
N GLU A 58 -2.37 0.49 -15.95
CA GLU A 58 -3.63 -0.23 -15.87
C GLU A 58 -3.86 -0.74 -14.45
N ILE A 59 -4.99 -0.41 -13.85
CA ILE A 59 -5.44 -1.07 -12.62
C ILE A 59 -6.17 -2.36 -13.00
N LEU A 60 -5.62 -3.49 -12.60
CA LEU A 60 -6.26 -4.79 -12.82
C LEU A 60 -7.50 -4.97 -11.95
N ASP A 61 -7.39 -4.63 -10.67
CA ASP A 61 -8.52 -4.67 -9.73
C ASP A 61 -8.17 -3.94 -8.41
N PHE A 62 -9.20 -3.71 -7.60
CA PHE A 62 -9.13 -3.24 -6.22
C PHE A 62 -9.60 -4.35 -5.29
N LEU A 63 -8.67 -4.99 -4.59
CA LEU A 63 -8.93 -6.14 -3.75
C LEU A 63 -9.03 -5.76 -2.27
N TRP A 64 -9.95 -6.41 -1.58
CA TRP A 64 -10.01 -6.32 -0.13
C TRP A 64 -8.85 -7.11 0.52
N TYR A 65 -8.17 -6.48 1.49
CA TYR A 65 -6.98 -7.05 2.13
C TYR A 65 -7.26 -8.16 3.17
N GLY A 66 -8.54 -8.51 3.42
CA GLY A 66 -8.93 -9.56 4.36
C GLY A 66 -9.37 -9.08 5.75
N GLY A 67 -9.21 -7.77 6.07
CA GLY A 67 -9.69 -7.17 7.34
C GLY A 67 -8.65 -7.13 8.46
N GLU A 68 -7.69 -8.04 8.49
CA GLU A 68 -6.56 -8.07 9.42
C GLU A 68 -5.25 -8.37 8.69
N ALA A 69 -4.12 -7.86 9.20
CA ALA A 69 -2.80 -8.15 8.66
C ALA A 69 -2.32 -9.53 9.13
N THR A 70 -2.76 -10.57 8.44
CA THR A 70 -2.42 -11.97 8.73
C THR A 70 -1.71 -12.63 7.56
N TYR A 71 -0.92 -13.65 7.83
CA TYR A 71 -0.28 -14.43 6.76
C TYR A 71 -1.30 -15.15 5.90
N GLU A 72 -2.39 -15.61 6.48
CA GLU A 72 -3.50 -16.28 5.79
C GLU A 72 -4.15 -15.37 4.75
N ASN A 73 -4.35 -14.09 5.08
CA ASN A 73 -4.88 -13.09 4.13
C ASN A 73 -3.85 -12.79 3.03
N VAL A 74 -2.57 -12.72 3.36
CA VAL A 74 -1.50 -12.54 2.36
C VAL A 74 -1.45 -13.74 1.42
N GLU A 75 -1.52 -14.97 1.93
CA GLU A 75 -1.52 -16.20 1.13
C GLU A 75 -2.75 -16.28 0.22
N ALA A 76 -3.93 -15.91 0.71
CA ALA A 76 -5.14 -15.84 -0.10
C ALA A 76 -4.99 -14.81 -1.26
N LEU A 77 -4.35 -13.68 -1.02
CA LEU A 77 -4.05 -12.71 -2.08
C LEU A 77 -3.03 -13.24 -3.08
N MET A 78 -2.02 -14.00 -2.65
CA MET A 78 -1.03 -14.62 -3.54
C MET A 78 -1.65 -15.63 -4.51
N GLU A 79 -2.75 -16.29 -4.15
CA GLU A 79 -3.47 -17.22 -5.03
C GLU A 79 -4.31 -16.51 -6.10
N ASN A 80 -4.60 -15.22 -5.95
CA ASN A 80 -5.36 -14.45 -6.93
C ASN A 80 -4.58 -14.29 -8.23
N GLN A 81 -5.19 -14.63 -9.37
CA GLN A 81 -4.55 -14.56 -10.68
C GLN A 81 -4.13 -13.14 -11.06
N LEU A 82 -4.93 -12.12 -10.75
CA LEU A 82 -4.59 -10.72 -11.03
C LEU A 82 -3.41 -10.22 -10.20
N VAL A 83 -3.26 -10.73 -8.97
CA VAL A 83 -2.07 -10.45 -8.14
C VAL A 83 -0.81 -11.06 -8.78
N LYS A 84 -0.91 -12.28 -9.32
CA LYS A 84 0.20 -12.94 -10.04
C LYS A 84 0.60 -12.15 -11.29
N GLU A 85 -0.36 -11.61 -12.03
CA GLU A 85 -0.14 -10.83 -13.26
C GLU A 85 0.31 -9.39 -13.03
N ALA A 86 0.02 -8.81 -11.89
CA ALA A 86 0.40 -7.42 -11.58
C ALA A 86 1.92 -7.24 -11.55
N HIS A 87 2.38 -6.06 -11.94
CA HIS A 87 3.78 -5.64 -11.83
C HIS A 87 4.02 -4.83 -10.55
N ILE A 88 2.99 -4.15 -10.07
CA ILE A 88 3.04 -3.15 -8.98
C ILE A 88 1.90 -3.42 -8.01
N ILE A 89 2.14 -3.22 -6.72
CA ILE A 89 1.13 -3.27 -5.66
C ILE A 89 0.89 -1.86 -5.13
N PHE A 90 -0.37 -1.43 -5.11
CA PHE A 90 -0.81 -0.25 -4.36
C PHE A 90 -1.43 -0.71 -3.05
N ALA A 91 -0.82 -0.33 -1.93
CA ALA A 91 -1.32 -0.60 -0.58
C ALA A 91 -2.09 0.62 -0.06
N ILE A 92 -3.43 0.54 -0.06
CA ILE A 92 -4.33 1.67 0.20
C ILE A 92 -4.96 1.54 1.58
N GLY A 93 -4.77 2.54 2.44
CA GLY A 93 -5.48 2.63 3.72
C GLY A 93 -4.62 2.93 4.92
N GLY A 94 -5.03 2.40 6.08
CA GLY A 94 -4.30 2.50 7.34
C GLY A 94 -3.28 1.36 7.53
N GLY A 95 -2.76 1.23 8.76
CA GLY A 95 -1.68 0.29 9.07
C GLY A 95 -1.92 -1.14 8.63
N LYS A 96 -3.07 -1.74 8.96
CA LYS A 96 -3.36 -3.15 8.66
C LYS A 96 -3.33 -3.46 7.15
N SER A 97 -3.99 -2.65 6.34
CA SER A 97 -3.99 -2.84 4.88
C SER A 97 -2.61 -2.57 4.26
N THR A 98 -1.91 -1.55 4.76
CA THR A 98 -0.55 -1.25 4.32
C THR A 98 0.42 -2.38 4.70
N ASP A 99 0.33 -2.91 5.90
CA ASP A 99 1.16 -4.03 6.37
C ASP A 99 0.90 -5.31 5.57
N THR A 100 -0.37 -5.60 5.23
CA THR A 100 -0.73 -6.71 4.34
C THR A 100 -0.12 -6.52 2.95
N GLY A 101 -0.26 -5.33 2.34
CA GLY A 101 0.28 -5.04 1.01
C GLY A 101 1.81 -5.10 0.97
N LYS A 102 2.50 -4.61 2.02
CA LYS A 102 3.96 -4.71 2.14
C LYS A 102 4.43 -6.16 2.27
N CYS A 103 3.79 -6.93 3.16
CA CYS A 103 4.10 -8.34 3.33
C CYS A 103 3.90 -9.12 2.03
N LEU A 104 2.79 -8.86 1.32
CA LEU A 104 2.54 -9.45 0.01
C LEU A 104 3.65 -9.10 -0.98
N GLY A 105 4.01 -7.81 -1.11
CA GLY A 105 5.04 -7.37 -2.05
C GLY A 105 6.38 -8.05 -1.83
N VAL A 106 6.79 -8.21 -0.57
CA VAL A 106 8.01 -8.93 -0.20
C VAL A 106 7.92 -10.42 -0.59
N LYS A 107 6.77 -11.07 -0.31
CA LYS A 107 6.61 -12.52 -0.58
C LYS A 107 6.59 -12.85 -2.07
N ILE A 108 6.13 -11.92 -2.92
CA ILE A 108 6.05 -12.16 -4.38
C ILE A 108 7.03 -11.31 -5.20
N ASP A 109 7.99 -10.65 -4.52
CA ASP A 109 9.03 -9.81 -5.12
C ASP A 109 8.47 -8.74 -6.08
N LYS A 110 7.49 -7.95 -5.59
CA LYS A 110 6.89 -6.86 -6.35
C LYS A 110 6.99 -5.53 -5.60
N PRO A 111 7.26 -4.42 -6.31
CA PRO A 111 7.33 -3.09 -5.72
C PRO A 111 5.99 -2.67 -5.13
N VAL A 112 6.04 -2.10 -3.93
CA VAL A 112 4.88 -1.60 -3.20
C VAL A 112 4.92 -0.08 -3.14
N PHE A 113 3.80 0.53 -3.47
CA PHE A 113 3.53 1.95 -3.27
C PHE A 113 2.43 2.09 -2.22
N SER A 114 2.65 2.91 -1.22
CA SER A 114 1.69 3.10 -0.14
C SER A 114 0.85 4.35 -0.34
N PHE A 115 -0.46 4.21 -0.13
CA PHE A 115 -1.48 5.26 -0.25
C PHE A 115 -2.19 5.39 1.09
N PRO A 116 -1.58 6.06 2.08
CA PRO A 116 -2.21 6.24 3.39
C PRO A 116 -3.45 7.12 3.27
N THR A 117 -4.56 6.64 3.85
CA THR A 117 -5.84 7.36 3.87
C THR A 117 -6.18 7.94 5.24
N ILE A 118 -5.34 7.68 6.24
CA ILE A 118 -5.44 8.16 7.62
C ILE A 118 -4.05 8.50 8.14
N ALA A 119 -3.96 9.44 9.07
CA ALA A 119 -2.69 9.91 9.67
C ALA A 119 -2.39 9.24 11.02
N SER A 120 -2.66 7.95 11.18
CA SER A 120 -2.63 7.29 12.48
C SER A 120 -1.31 6.61 12.85
N ASN A 121 -0.43 6.32 11.89
CA ASN A 121 0.83 5.61 12.13
C ASN A 121 1.83 5.75 10.98
N CYS A 122 3.04 5.21 11.17
CA CYS A 122 4.14 5.26 10.21
C CYS A 122 4.22 4.05 9.26
N SER A 123 3.24 3.16 9.24
CA SER A 123 3.29 1.92 8.43
C SER A 123 3.60 2.17 6.95
N ALA A 124 3.10 3.27 6.40
CA ALA A 124 3.34 3.65 5.00
C ALA A 124 4.82 3.89 4.67
N CYS A 125 5.67 4.13 5.67
CA CYS A 125 7.05 4.56 5.51
C CYS A 125 8.08 3.62 6.14
N THR A 126 7.66 2.47 6.69
CA THR A 126 8.55 1.57 7.44
C THR A 126 8.79 0.25 6.72
N SER A 127 9.97 -0.34 6.94
CA SER A 127 10.36 -1.66 6.44
C SER A 127 9.99 -2.79 7.41
N VAL A 128 8.83 -2.67 8.04
CA VAL A 128 8.25 -3.67 8.94
C VAL A 128 6.74 -3.73 8.75
N SER A 129 6.19 -4.92 8.78
CA SER A 129 4.75 -5.17 8.90
C SER A 129 4.45 -5.80 10.24
N ILE A 130 3.43 -5.32 10.92
CA ILE A 130 2.96 -5.95 12.14
C ILE A 130 1.92 -7.00 11.75
N MET A 131 2.26 -8.25 12.01
CA MET A 131 1.41 -9.39 11.68
C MET A 131 0.60 -9.85 12.90
N TYR A 132 -0.61 -10.30 12.64
CA TYR A 132 -1.56 -10.71 13.65
C TYR A 132 -2.04 -12.15 13.39
N TYR A 133 -2.60 -12.77 14.39
CA TYR A 133 -3.42 -13.97 14.24
C TYR A 133 -4.81 -13.60 13.71
N PRO A 134 -5.57 -14.56 13.10
CA PRO A 134 -6.93 -14.29 12.62
C PRO A 134 -7.91 -13.77 13.69
N ASP A 135 -7.63 -14.04 14.96
CA ASP A 135 -8.40 -13.55 16.10
C ASP A 135 -8.01 -12.12 16.56
N GLY A 136 -7.07 -11.47 15.83
CA GLY A 136 -6.61 -10.11 16.10
C GLY A 136 -5.53 -9.96 17.15
N ARG A 137 -5.04 -11.07 17.76
CA ARG A 137 -3.91 -11.01 18.67
C ARG A 137 -2.62 -10.75 17.90
N PHE A 138 -1.73 -9.95 18.48
CA PHE A 138 -0.38 -9.72 17.96
C PHE A 138 0.35 -11.07 17.77
N LYS A 139 0.99 -11.24 16.62
CA LYS A 139 1.79 -12.41 16.29
C LYS A 139 3.28 -12.08 16.33
N GLU A 140 3.72 -11.24 15.41
CA GLU A 140 5.14 -10.86 15.30
C GLU A 140 5.33 -9.64 14.39
N PRO A 141 6.47 -8.93 14.49
CA PRO A 141 6.91 -8.03 13.46
C PRO A 141 7.58 -8.84 12.32
N PHE A 142 7.19 -8.55 11.09
CA PHE A 142 7.84 -9.08 9.89
C PHE A 142 8.73 -7.99 9.28
N PHE A 143 10.05 -8.13 9.43
CA PHE A 143 11.04 -7.17 8.91
C PHE A 143 11.47 -7.52 7.49
N TYR A 144 11.83 -6.50 6.71
CA TYR A 144 12.37 -6.64 5.36
C TYR A 144 13.36 -5.50 5.04
N PRO A 145 14.22 -5.66 4.00
CA PRO A 145 15.38 -4.80 3.80
C PRO A 145 15.07 -3.33 3.49
N ALA A 146 13.92 -3.06 2.85
CA ALA A 146 13.57 -1.71 2.39
C ALA A 146 12.09 -1.40 2.61
N PRO A 147 11.74 -0.14 2.91
CA PRO A 147 10.34 0.30 3.00
C PRO A 147 9.66 0.25 1.61
N PRO A 148 8.36 0.57 1.52
CA PRO A 148 7.71 0.80 0.22
C PRO A 148 8.51 1.76 -0.65
N VAL A 149 8.43 1.59 -1.97
CA VAL A 149 9.17 2.42 -2.92
C VAL A 149 8.85 3.90 -2.75
N HIS A 150 7.56 4.20 -2.57
CA HIS A 150 7.09 5.57 -2.43
C HIS A 150 5.79 5.62 -1.64
N ALA A 151 5.64 6.62 -0.78
CA ALA A 151 4.39 6.94 -0.10
C ALA A 151 3.71 8.13 -0.80
N ILE A 152 2.50 7.96 -1.30
CA ILE A 152 1.72 9.00 -1.99
C ILE A 152 0.55 9.41 -1.11
N ILE A 153 0.63 10.61 -0.51
CA ILE A 153 -0.24 11.07 0.57
C ILE A 153 -1.16 12.19 0.07
N ASP A 154 -2.41 11.85 -0.24
CA ASP A 154 -3.42 12.85 -0.61
C ASP A 154 -3.98 13.50 0.65
N THR A 155 -3.76 14.82 0.79
CA THR A 155 -4.17 15.58 1.97
C THR A 155 -5.69 15.73 2.06
N GLU A 156 -6.40 15.76 0.94
CA GLU A 156 -7.85 15.82 0.93
C GLU A 156 -8.48 14.52 1.47
N ILE A 157 -7.93 13.35 1.10
CA ILE A 157 -8.38 12.07 1.67
C ILE A 157 -8.09 12.03 3.17
N THR A 158 -6.89 12.45 3.58
CA THR A 158 -6.48 12.40 4.98
C THR A 158 -7.34 13.31 5.86
N VAL A 159 -7.62 14.54 5.45
CA VAL A 159 -8.40 15.51 6.23
C VAL A 159 -9.89 15.09 6.35
N ASN A 160 -10.39 14.36 5.38
CA ASN A 160 -11.75 13.82 5.39
C ASN A 160 -11.86 12.46 6.10
N SER A 161 -10.78 11.95 6.65
CA SER A 161 -10.81 10.71 7.42
C SER A 161 -11.52 10.91 8.76
N PRO A 162 -12.11 9.85 9.35
CA PRO A 162 -12.77 9.98 10.65
C PRO A 162 -11.81 10.51 11.71
N SER A 163 -12.23 11.53 12.51
CA SER A 163 -11.41 12.23 13.50
C SER A 163 -10.71 11.32 14.52
N ARG A 164 -11.28 10.13 14.79
CA ARG A 164 -10.63 9.13 15.66
C ARG A 164 -9.33 8.54 15.11
N TYR A 165 -8.97 8.83 13.86
CA TYR A 165 -7.75 8.36 13.19
C TYR A 165 -6.75 9.49 12.87
N ILE A 166 -7.00 10.67 13.41
CA ILE A 166 -6.13 11.85 13.28
C ILE A 166 -5.46 12.16 14.61
#